data_df9b777100f25344f228e70f2474d7ec
#
_entry.id   df9b777100f25344f228e70f2474d7ec
#
_cell.length_a   1.000
_cell.length_b   1.000
_cell.length_c   1.000
_cell.angle_alpha   90.00
_cell.angle_beta   90.00
_cell.angle_gamma   90.00
#
_symmetry.space_group_name_H-M   'P 1'
#
loop_
_entity.id
_entity.type
_entity.pdbx_description
1 polymer ?
#
loop_
_entity_poly.entity_id
_entity_poly.type
_entity_poly.pdbx_seq_one_letter_code
_entity_poly.pdbx_strand_id
1 'polypeptide(L)'
;MTARCVMVLGTSSGAGKSWIATALCRHYANQGLKVAPFKAQNMSNNARVVAPTLPASHGALPPEGAVSPWGGPAANRAGQDADAPWGEIGSAQYFQALAARAEPDVRMNPLLLKPEADTRSQVVLMGQVDHALAELPWRGRSERVWPQIAAALDALRASHDVVVIEGAGSPAEINLMASDVVNLRVARHADARCLLVADIDRGGAFAHLYGTWALLPKADRARLRGFVLNKFRGDAALLAPAPEQLRQLTGVPTLAVVPMRFGHGLPEEDGVFDDAPHICTAWDLQEKSASSPGTAGAGSYEEGSNLEIHQGCHVAVVAYPRISNLDEFQPLKNVPGVRLSWARSPAALAGADWVVLPGSKATAADLAWLRAQGLDAAIAAHAARGGRVLGICGGLQMLGEAIIDLHGVESGGNAPGLGLLPLVTSFEPGKTVRRTAARFGDVAGPWAALAGVPLIGYEIHSGQTAQHPAMAAKGDVAREVIPGLAWQNPAGNVLGLYLHGLFEDAAVLHALFGARAPTLDDVFDRLAGTLAQAFEPGALTALVAP
;
A
#
# COMPACT_ATOMS: atom_id res chain seq x y z
N MET A 1 -28.94 -1.58 14.00
CA MET A 1 -28.21 -2.82 14.45
C MET A 1 -26.74 -2.49 14.39
N THR A 2 -25.93 -2.94 15.34
CA THR A 2 -24.46 -2.79 15.26
C THR A 2 -23.89 -3.73 14.20
N ALA A 3 -22.87 -3.28 13.46
CA ALA A 3 -22.21 -4.07 12.42
C ALA A 3 -21.76 -5.46 12.90
N ARG A 4 -21.83 -6.44 12.02
CA ARG A 4 -21.16 -7.75 12.22
C ARG A 4 -19.67 -7.56 12.01
N CYS A 5 -18.86 -8.14 12.91
CA CYS A 5 -17.40 -8.03 12.83
C CYS A 5 -16.78 -9.37 12.45
N VAL A 6 -16.03 -9.39 11.35
CA VAL A 6 -15.23 -10.54 10.92
C VAL A 6 -13.77 -10.18 11.07
N MET A 7 -13.01 -10.98 11.82
CA MET A 7 -11.60 -10.69 12.08
C MET A 7 -10.69 -11.74 11.47
N VAL A 8 -9.70 -11.28 10.73
CA VAL A 8 -8.66 -12.12 10.11
C VAL A 8 -7.41 -12.08 10.99
N LEU A 9 -7.16 -13.18 11.69
CA LEU A 9 -5.95 -13.41 12.48
C LEU A 9 -4.96 -14.25 11.67
N GLY A 10 -3.68 -14.12 11.91
CA GLY A 10 -2.65 -14.96 11.27
C GLY A 10 -1.84 -15.73 12.30
N THR A 11 -1.30 -16.87 11.91
CA THR A 11 -0.31 -17.57 12.73
C THR A 11 1.05 -16.85 12.76
N SER A 12 1.29 -15.95 11.80
CA SER A 12 2.52 -15.16 11.65
C SER A 12 2.28 -13.92 10.79
N SER A 13 3.27 -13.03 10.74
CA SER A 13 3.38 -12.05 9.64
C SER A 13 3.53 -12.78 8.30
N GLY A 14 3.05 -12.19 7.21
CA GLY A 14 3.11 -12.82 5.87
C GLY A 14 2.15 -14.00 5.65
N ALA A 15 1.31 -14.38 6.63
CA ALA A 15 0.30 -15.45 6.44
C ALA A 15 -0.78 -15.12 5.39
N GLY A 16 -0.85 -13.85 4.94
CA GLY A 16 -1.79 -13.37 3.93
C GLY A 16 -3.07 -12.76 4.50
N LYS A 17 -3.02 -12.24 5.74
CA LYS A 17 -4.15 -11.55 6.38
C LYS A 17 -4.71 -10.43 5.53
N SER A 18 -3.84 -9.56 5.01
CA SER A 18 -4.25 -8.38 4.22
C SER A 18 -4.93 -8.77 2.92
N TRP A 19 -4.42 -9.81 2.25
CA TRP A 19 -5.05 -10.37 1.06
C TRP A 19 -6.47 -10.89 1.35
N ILE A 20 -6.62 -11.72 2.42
CA ILE A 20 -7.92 -12.27 2.84
C ILE A 20 -8.87 -11.13 3.26
N ALA A 21 -8.40 -10.16 4.05
CA ALA A 21 -9.22 -9.02 4.50
C ALA A 21 -9.71 -8.17 3.33
N THR A 22 -8.83 -7.87 2.35
CA THR A 22 -9.20 -7.14 1.13
C THR A 22 -10.25 -7.90 0.32
N ALA A 23 -10.05 -9.21 0.14
CA ALA A 23 -11.00 -10.06 -0.59
C ALA A 23 -12.36 -10.15 0.13
N LEU A 24 -12.39 -10.24 1.47
CA LEU A 24 -13.62 -10.19 2.28
C LEU A 24 -14.33 -8.85 2.15
N CYS A 25 -13.60 -7.73 2.20
CA CYS A 25 -14.17 -6.39 2.01
C CYS A 25 -14.92 -6.31 0.68
N ARG A 26 -14.28 -6.75 -0.42
CA ARG A 26 -14.91 -6.75 -1.75
C ARG A 26 -16.05 -7.74 -1.87
N HIS A 27 -15.88 -8.93 -1.31
CA HIS A 27 -16.92 -9.98 -1.34
C HIS A 27 -18.23 -9.50 -0.71
N TYR A 28 -18.16 -8.91 0.49
CA TYR A 28 -19.36 -8.41 1.16
C TYR A 28 -19.91 -7.14 0.51
N ALA A 29 -19.06 -6.26 -0.02
CA ALA A 29 -19.50 -5.10 -0.78
C ALA A 29 -20.24 -5.50 -2.07
N ASN A 30 -19.82 -6.58 -2.76
CA ASN A 30 -20.50 -7.13 -3.93
C ASN A 30 -21.88 -7.73 -3.59
N GLN A 31 -22.13 -8.07 -2.33
CA GLN A 31 -23.45 -8.48 -1.84
C GLN A 31 -24.36 -7.30 -1.46
N GLY A 32 -23.91 -6.06 -1.69
CA GLY A 32 -24.67 -4.85 -1.36
C GLY A 32 -24.59 -4.42 0.10
N LEU A 33 -23.73 -5.06 0.92
CA LEU A 33 -23.53 -4.67 2.31
C LEU A 33 -22.61 -3.44 2.39
N LYS A 34 -22.89 -2.56 3.36
CA LYS A 34 -22.04 -1.43 3.68
C LYS A 34 -20.88 -1.91 4.55
N VAL A 35 -19.68 -1.96 3.98
CA VAL A 35 -18.50 -2.58 4.59
C VAL A 35 -17.45 -1.53 4.94
N ALA A 36 -16.80 -1.68 6.10
CA ALA A 36 -15.58 -0.95 6.43
C ALA A 36 -14.46 -1.91 6.82
N PRO A 37 -13.20 -1.65 6.41
CA PRO A 37 -12.04 -2.29 6.98
C PRO A 37 -11.67 -1.66 8.32
N PHE A 38 -10.93 -2.41 9.15
CA PHE A 38 -10.34 -1.89 10.38
C PHE A 38 -9.06 -2.64 10.74
N LYS A 39 -8.03 -1.89 11.12
CA LYS A 39 -6.81 -2.42 11.75
C LYS A 39 -6.39 -1.47 12.84
N ALA A 40 -6.50 -1.92 14.09
CA ALA A 40 -6.30 -1.08 15.26
C ALA A 40 -4.93 -0.40 15.29
N GLN A 41 -3.89 -1.17 14.97
CA GLN A 41 -2.51 -0.69 14.85
C GLN A 41 -1.88 -1.28 13.60
N ASN A 42 -1.24 -0.44 12.82
CA ASN A 42 -0.38 -0.85 11.72
C ASN A 42 1.06 -0.40 11.96
N MET A 43 2.02 -1.16 11.45
CA MET A 43 3.45 -0.79 11.45
C MET A 43 3.93 -0.84 10.00
N SER A 44 4.05 0.31 9.37
CA SER A 44 4.41 0.41 7.96
C SER A 44 4.91 1.80 7.61
N ASN A 45 5.87 1.88 6.69
CA ASN A 45 6.26 3.13 6.05
C ASN A 45 5.38 3.49 4.85
N ASN A 46 4.48 2.59 4.44
CA ASN A 46 3.54 2.82 3.35
C ASN A 46 2.27 3.46 3.90
N ALA A 47 2.06 4.72 3.59
CA ALA A 47 0.92 5.50 4.08
C ALA A 47 0.19 6.21 2.95
N ARG A 48 -1.10 6.41 3.16
CA ARG A 48 -2.00 7.11 2.24
C ARG A 48 -2.68 8.27 2.94
N VAL A 49 -2.89 9.34 2.17
CA VAL A 49 -3.60 10.51 2.64
C VAL A 49 -5.11 10.31 2.51
N VAL A 50 -5.81 10.54 3.61
CA VAL A 50 -7.27 10.43 3.67
C VAL A 50 -7.88 11.71 4.21
N ALA A 51 -9.14 11.97 3.83
CA ALA A 51 -9.86 13.13 4.31
C ALA A 51 -10.01 13.12 5.84
N PRO A 52 -10.04 14.31 6.49
CA PRO A 52 -10.31 14.38 7.91
C PRO A 52 -11.70 13.83 8.22
N THR A 53 -11.83 13.17 9.38
CA THR A 53 -13.12 12.71 9.87
C THR A 53 -13.96 13.94 10.25
N LEU A 54 -15.00 14.23 9.51
CA LEU A 54 -15.98 15.23 9.96
C LEU A 54 -16.77 14.68 11.15
N PRO A 55 -17.05 15.48 12.20
CA PRO A 55 -18.02 15.09 13.20
C PRO A 55 -19.35 14.77 12.51
N ALA A 56 -20.03 13.71 12.96
CA ALA A 56 -21.28 13.24 12.39
C ALA A 56 -22.39 14.30 12.53
N SER A 57 -22.44 15.24 11.61
CA SER A 57 -23.54 16.20 11.45
C SER A 57 -24.21 15.98 10.10
N HIS A 58 -25.33 15.29 10.17
CA HIS A 58 -26.48 15.29 9.25
C HIS A 58 -26.28 15.01 7.76
N GLY A 59 -26.99 13.93 7.39
CA GLY A 59 -27.22 13.40 6.06
C GLY A 59 -27.52 14.41 4.96
N ALA A 60 -26.76 14.28 3.90
CA ALA A 60 -27.23 14.45 2.52
C ALA A 60 -26.31 13.58 1.66
N LEU A 61 -26.90 12.65 0.91
CA LEU A 61 -26.23 11.88 -0.14
C LEU A 61 -25.79 12.85 -1.24
N PRO A 62 -24.57 12.68 -1.82
CA PRO A 62 -24.18 13.43 -3.01
C PRO A 62 -25.02 13.01 -4.22
N PRO A 63 -25.20 13.89 -5.22
CA PRO A 63 -25.97 13.57 -6.42
C PRO A 63 -25.33 12.43 -7.20
N GLU A 64 -26.18 11.52 -7.69
CA GLU A 64 -25.80 10.42 -8.58
C GLU A 64 -25.09 10.96 -9.82
N GLY A 65 -23.88 10.47 -10.11
CA GLY A 65 -23.22 10.68 -11.41
C GLY A 65 -21.76 11.15 -11.40
N ALA A 66 -21.11 11.43 -10.27
CA ALA A 66 -19.70 11.77 -10.24
C ALA A 66 -18.83 10.51 -10.04
N VAL A 67 -18.14 10.10 -11.09
CA VAL A 67 -17.21 8.94 -11.05
C VAL A 67 -15.82 9.44 -10.67
N SER A 68 -15.26 8.90 -9.60
CA SER A 68 -13.84 9.08 -9.27
C SER A 68 -12.98 8.42 -10.36
N PRO A 69 -11.79 8.95 -10.71
CA PRO A 69 -10.85 8.29 -11.61
C PRO A 69 -10.43 6.88 -11.13
N TRP A 70 -10.75 6.54 -9.89
CA TRP A 70 -10.47 5.25 -9.24
C TRP A 70 -11.71 4.34 -9.13
N GLY A 71 -12.81 4.62 -9.88
CA GLY A 71 -14.01 3.78 -9.91
C GLY A 71 -14.98 3.93 -8.74
N GLY A 72 -14.69 4.78 -7.75
CA GLY A 72 -15.60 5.09 -6.63
C GLY A 72 -16.36 6.41 -6.84
N PRO A 73 -17.52 6.64 -6.17
CA PRO A 73 -18.24 7.90 -6.28
C PRO A 73 -17.35 9.06 -5.83
N ALA A 74 -17.08 10.00 -6.73
CA ALA A 74 -16.38 11.24 -6.40
C ALA A 74 -17.28 12.10 -5.51
N ALA A 75 -17.02 12.08 -4.19
CA ALA A 75 -17.62 13.06 -3.30
C ALA A 75 -17.00 14.43 -3.60
N ASN A 76 -17.69 15.23 -4.37
CA ASN A 76 -17.38 16.65 -4.60
C ASN A 76 -17.67 17.40 -3.30
N ARG A 77 -16.68 17.46 -2.38
CA ARG A 77 -16.76 18.27 -1.15
C ARG A 77 -16.15 19.66 -1.37
N ALA A 78 -16.61 20.35 -2.40
CA ALA A 78 -16.40 21.79 -2.48
C ALA A 78 -17.38 22.45 -1.50
N GLY A 79 -16.90 22.85 -0.30
CA GLY A 79 -17.66 23.69 0.62
C GLY A 79 -17.77 23.25 2.08
N GLN A 80 -16.99 22.29 2.58
CA GLN A 80 -17.00 21.92 4.00
C GLN A 80 -15.57 21.98 4.57
N ASP A 81 -15.37 22.88 5.52
CA ASP A 81 -14.19 23.13 6.34
C ASP A 81 -12.84 22.83 5.63
N ALA A 82 -12.41 23.79 4.82
CA ALA A 82 -11.10 23.77 4.13
C ALA A 82 -9.90 23.70 5.12
N ASP A 83 -10.14 23.88 6.41
CA ASP A 83 -9.12 23.97 7.47
C ASP A 83 -8.90 22.67 8.26
N ALA A 84 -9.72 21.64 8.07
CA ALA A 84 -9.49 20.38 8.78
C ALA A 84 -8.27 19.63 8.17
N PRO A 85 -7.25 19.27 8.99
CA PRO A 85 -6.03 18.69 8.45
C PRO A 85 -6.29 17.29 7.89
N TRP A 86 -5.77 17.02 6.69
CA TRP A 86 -5.73 15.67 6.10
C TRP A 86 -4.99 14.71 7.03
N GLY A 87 -5.41 13.44 7.04
CA GLY A 87 -4.83 12.41 7.87
C GLY A 87 -4.07 11.35 7.07
N GLU A 88 -3.28 10.55 7.79
CA GLU A 88 -2.54 9.42 7.24
C GLU A 88 -3.08 8.09 7.80
N ILE A 89 -3.25 7.08 6.92
CA ILE A 89 -3.49 5.69 7.32
C ILE A 89 -2.53 4.75 6.59
N GLY A 90 -2.38 3.52 7.07
CA GLY A 90 -1.62 2.48 6.38
C GLY A 90 -2.24 2.17 5.02
N SER A 91 -1.40 1.90 4.02
CA SER A 91 -1.83 1.64 2.64
C SER A 91 -2.73 0.41 2.54
N ALA A 92 -2.52 -0.64 3.34
CA ALA A 92 -3.38 -1.81 3.34
C ALA A 92 -4.84 -1.46 3.65
N GLN A 93 -5.10 -0.64 4.68
CA GLN A 93 -6.46 -0.23 5.04
C GLN A 93 -7.06 0.73 4.01
N TYR A 94 -6.23 1.54 3.36
CA TYR A 94 -6.66 2.36 2.23
C TYR A 94 -7.18 1.48 1.08
N PHE A 95 -6.42 0.47 0.64
CA PHE A 95 -6.86 -0.44 -0.42
C PHE A 95 -8.03 -1.33 -0.01
N GLN A 96 -8.10 -1.73 1.26
CA GLN A 96 -9.26 -2.45 1.80
C GLN A 96 -10.53 -1.59 1.78
N ALA A 97 -10.41 -0.28 2.04
CA ALA A 97 -11.54 0.64 1.93
C ALA A 97 -12.01 0.77 0.47
N LEU A 98 -11.08 0.92 -0.48
CA LEU A 98 -11.42 0.91 -1.91
C LEU A 98 -12.08 -0.40 -2.32
N ALA A 99 -11.56 -1.54 -1.86
CA ALA A 99 -12.18 -2.85 -2.10
C ALA A 99 -13.60 -2.93 -1.53
N ALA A 100 -13.84 -2.35 -0.36
CA ALA A 100 -15.15 -2.22 0.28
C ALA A 100 -16.08 -1.21 -0.41
N ARG A 101 -15.61 -0.49 -1.42
CA ARG A 101 -16.30 0.67 -2.02
C ARG A 101 -16.66 1.75 -0.98
N ALA A 102 -15.84 1.86 0.07
CA ALA A 102 -15.97 2.83 1.14
C ALA A 102 -14.95 3.97 0.96
N GLU A 103 -15.32 5.19 1.38
CA GLU A 103 -14.36 6.29 1.44
C GLU A 103 -13.33 6.00 2.54
N PRO A 104 -12.02 6.00 2.23
CA PRO A 104 -10.98 5.79 3.22
C PRO A 104 -11.00 6.86 4.33
N ASP A 105 -10.88 6.43 5.58
CA ASP A 105 -11.09 7.26 6.77
C ASP A 105 -10.06 6.90 7.86
N VAL A 106 -9.61 7.89 8.65
CA VAL A 106 -8.60 7.69 9.70
C VAL A 106 -9.04 6.69 10.77
N ARG A 107 -10.34 6.51 10.99
CA ARG A 107 -10.89 5.50 11.92
C ARG A 107 -10.59 4.07 11.49
N MET A 108 -10.33 3.83 10.20
CA MET A 108 -10.03 2.49 9.67
C MET A 108 -8.64 2.00 10.07
N ASN A 109 -7.72 2.94 10.39
CA ASN A 109 -6.41 2.64 10.98
C ASN A 109 -6.03 3.73 11.99
N PRO A 110 -6.58 3.70 13.21
CA PRO A 110 -6.42 4.76 14.20
C PRO A 110 -4.99 4.94 14.71
N LEU A 111 -4.16 3.87 14.69
CA LEU A 111 -2.75 3.94 15.09
C LEU A 111 -1.85 3.41 13.99
N LEU A 112 -1.03 4.28 13.42
CA LEU A 112 0.01 3.92 12.45
C LEU A 112 1.39 4.22 13.04
N LEU A 113 2.27 3.23 13.03
CA LEU A 113 3.66 3.34 13.46
C LEU A 113 4.54 3.31 12.21
N LYS A 114 5.34 4.36 12.01
CA LYS A 114 6.28 4.45 10.87
C LYS A 114 7.71 4.29 11.39
N PRO A 115 8.36 3.13 11.16
CA PRO A 115 9.72 2.88 11.61
C PRO A 115 10.72 3.90 11.04
N GLU A 116 11.45 4.59 11.92
CA GLU A 116 12.51 5.54 11.57
C GLU A 116 13.89 4.93 11.82
N ALA A 117 14.01 4.13 12.90
CA ALA A 117 15.20 3.37 13.27
C ALA A 117 14.76 2.08 13.98
N ASP A 118 15.72 1.20 14.32
CA ASP A 118 15.43 -0.12 14.91
C ASP A 118 14.62 -0.05 16.21
N THR A 119 14.75 1.02 16.97
CA THR A 119 14.05 1.21 18.25
C THR A 119 13.14 2.44 18.28
N ARG A 120 12.99 3.14 17.15
CA ARG A 120 12.24 4.40 17.06
C ARG A 120 11.25 4.36 15.91
N SER A 121 10.03 4.77 16.19
CA SER A 121 8.97 4.94 15.19
C SER A 121 8.27 6.28 15.38
N GLN A 122 7.95 6.96 14.29
CA GLN A 122 6.97 8.04 14.31
C GLN A 122 5.60 7.45 14.61
N VAL A 123 4.90 8.05 15.55
CA VAL A 123 3.54 7.63 15.94
C VAL A 123 2.53 8.55 15.27
N VAL A 124 1.61 7.96 14.52
CA VAL A 124 0.47 8.67 13.91
C VAL A 124 -0.79 8.14 14.57
N LEU A 125 -1.50 9.00 15.30
CA LEU A 125 -2.76 8.68 15.98
C LEU A 125 -3.90 9.43 15.31
N MET A 126 -4.94 8.71 14.91
CA MET A 126 -6.09 9.28 14.19
C MET A 126 -5.68 10.16 13.00
N GLY A 127 -4.65 9.70 12.28
CA GLY A 127 -4.14 10.36 11.08
C GLY A 127 -3.15 11.50 11.34
N GLN A 128 -2.87 11.89 12.58
CA GLN A 128 -1.98 12.99 12.95
C GLN A 128 -0.75 12.50 13.72
N VAL A 129 0.41 13.12 13.48
CA VAL A 129 1.65 12.79 14.20
C VAL A 129 1.51 13.20 15.67
N ASP A 130 1.78 12.26 16.57
CA ASP A 130 1.79 12.48 18.02
C ASP A 130 3.20 12.26 18.58
N HIS A 131 3.92 13.34 18.79
CA HIS A 131 5.28 13.34 19.32
C HIS A 131 5.34 12.87 20.78
N ALA A 132 4.33 13.21 21.61
CA ALA A 132 4.30 12.84 23.01
C ALA A 132 4.12 11.32 23.20
N LEU A 133 3.32 10.69 22.33
CA LEU A 133 3.21 9.23 22.32
C LEU A 133 4.48 8.53 21.82
N ALA A 134 5.24 9.17 20.93
CA ALA A 134 6.48 8.60 20.42
C ALA A 134 7.55 8.43 21.53
N GLU A 135 7.56 9.30 22.54
CA GLU A 135 8.50 9.27 23.68
C GLU A 135 8.13 8.22 24.74
N LEU A 136 6.89 7.70 24.72
CA LEU A 136 6.45 6.74 25.72
C LEU A 136 7.00 5.32 25.44
N PRO A 137 7.36 4.55 26.50
CA PRO A 137 7.65 3.14 26.37
C PRO A 137 6.46 2.39 25.76
N TRP A 138 6.75 1.39 24.91
CA TRP A 138 5.74 0.61 24.19
C TRP A 138 4.57 0.11 25.06
N ARG A 139 4.88 -0.50 26.22
CA ARG A 139 3.86 -1.05 27.12
C ARG A 139 2.94 0.01 27.74
N GLY A 140 3.46 1.21 28.04
CA GLY A 140 2.66 2.32 28.55
C GLY A 140 1.78 2.99 27.49
N ARG A 141 2.20 2.92 26.23
CA ARG A 141 1.49 3.50 25.09
C ARG A 141 0.15 2.81 24.83
N SER A 142 0.11 1.48 24.93
CA SER A 142 -1.07 0.66 24.60
C SER A 142 -2.34 1.07 25.35
N GLU A 143 -2.23 1.31 26.67
CA GLU A 143 -3.39 1.74 27.46
C GLU A 143 -3.84 3.16 27.13
N ARG A 144 -2.92 4.01 26.71
CA ARG A 144 -3.20 5.41 26.37
C ARG A 144 -3.93 5.57 25.05
N VAL A 145 -3.63 4.71 24.06
CA VAL A 145 -4.25 4.76 22.73
C VAL A 145 -5.54 3.96 22.63
N TRP A 146 -5.77 3.02 23.56
CA TRP A 146 -6.93 2.13 23.50
C TRP A 146 -8.28 2.85 23.44
N PRO A 147 -8.55 3.93 24.21
CA PRO A 147 -9.84 4.64 24.13
C PRO A 147 -10.15 5.17 22.72
N GLN A 148 -9.13 5.72 22.01
CA GLN A 148 -9.31 6.22 20.64
C GLN A 148 -9.52 5.08 19.66
N ILE A 149 -8.79 3.96 19.81
CA ILE A 149 -8.95 2.75 19.00
C ILE A 149 -10.38 2.20 19.16
N ALA A 150 -10.86 2.06 20.40
CA ALA A 150 -12.20 1.55 20.69
C ALA A 150 -13.28 2.46 20.11
N ALA A 151 -13.16 3.79 20.32
CA ALA A 151 -14.10 4.77 19.80
C ALA A 151 -14.15 4.77 18.26
N ALA A 152 -13.00 4.64 17.59
CA ALA A 152 -12.93 4.55 16.13
C ALA A 152 -13.66 3.29 15.61
N LEU A 153 -13.42 2.14 16.24
CA LEU A 153 -14.10 0.89 15.90
C LEU A 153 -15.60 0.97 16.13
N ASP A 154 -16.05 1.51 17.27
CA ASP A 154 -17.47 1.65 17.59
C ASP A 154 -18.19 2.60 16.63
N ALA A 155 -17.53 3.67 16.20
CA ALA A 155 -18.07 4.58 15.19
C ALA A 155 -18.25 3.89 13.82
N LEU A 156 -17.30 3.06 13.40
CA LEU A 156 -17.43 2.26 12.17
C LEU A 156 -18.55 1.22 12.31
N ARG A 157 -18.65 0.54 13.45
CA ARG A 157 -19.73 -0.43 13.75
C ARG A 157 -21.12 0.19 13.76
N ALA A 158 -21.23 1.44 14.17
CA ALA A 158 -22.50 2.16 14.17
C ALA A 158 -22.98 2.57 12.77
N SER A 159 -22.06 2.68 11.80
CA SER A 159 -22.33 3.26 10.47
C SER A 159 -22.26 2.26 9.30
N HIS A 160 -21.92 0.99 9.56
CA HIS A 160 -21.75 -0.05 8.54
C HIS A 160 -22.53 -1.32 8.94
N ASP A 161 -22.73 -2.22 7.97
CA ASP A 161 -23.35 -3.53 8.18
C ASP A 161 -22.30 -4.56 8.60
N VAL A 162 -21.09 -4.46 8.04
CA VAL A 162 -19.96 -5.35 8.30
C VAL A 162 -18.69 -4.53 8.53
N VAL A 163 -17.92 -4.90 9.57
CA VAL A 163 -16.54 -4.44 9.75
C VAL A 163 -15.60 -5.63 9.60
N VAL A 164 -14.73 -5.56 8.59
CA VAL A 164 -13.66 -6.54 8.37
C VAL A 164 -12.41 -6.07 9.11
N ILE A 165 -12.00 -6.82 10.12
CA ILE A 165 -10.90 -6.47 11.01
C ILE A 165 -9.66 -7.28 10.62
N GLU A 166 -8.53 -6.62 10.42
CA GLU A 166 -7.24 -7.26 10.21
C GLU A 166 -6.42 -7.22 11.50
N GLY A 167 -5.96 -8.39 11.97
CA GLY A 167 -4.98 -8.50 13.05
C GLY A 167 -3.55 -8.22 12.57
N ALA A 168 -2.62 -8.10 13.51
CA ALA A 168 -1.19 -7.95 13.22
C ALA A 168 -0.37 -9.08 13.86
N GLY A 169 0.65 -9.59 13.15
CA GLY A 169 1.47 -10.71 13.61
C GLY A 169 0.63 -11.94 13.94
N SER A 170 0.84 -12.49 15.15
CA SER A 170 0.08 -13.61 15.70
C SER A 170 -0.66 -13.21 16.99
N PRO A 171 -1.89 -13.69 17.23
CA PRO A 171 -2.59 -13.46 18.50
C PRO A 171 -1.96 -14.25 19.67
N ALA A 172 -1.04 -15.17 19.37
CA ALA A 172 -0.38 -16.04 20.35
C ALA A 172 1.03 -15.55 20.75
N GLU A 173 1.35 -14.29 20.52
CA GLU A 173 2.57 -13.66 21.05
C GLU A 173 2.43 -13.48 22.58
N ILE A 174 2.70 -14.55 23.33
CA ILE A 174 2.42 -14.64 24.78
C ILE A 174 3.14 -13.56 25.60
N ASN A 175 4.30 -13.10 25.15
CA ASN A 175 5.08 -12.01 25.76
C ASN A 175 4.46 -10.63 25.55
N LEU A 176 3.58 -10.44 24.54
CA LEU A 176 2.92 -9.19 24.19
C LEU A 176 1.42 -9.20 24.50
N MET A 177 0.83 -10.36 24.81
CA MET A 177 -0.61 -10.56 24.95
C MET A 177 -1.26 -9.61 25.98
N ALA A 178 -0.54 -9.28 27.07
CA ALA A 178 -1.04 -8.37 28.10
C ALA A 178 -1.15 -6.90 27.62
N SER A 179 -0.35 -6.51 26.64
CA SER A 179 -0.35 -5.15 26.05
C SER A 179 -0.92 -5.12 24.64
N ASP A 180 -1.53 -6.21 24.19
CA ASP A 180 -2.13 -6.33 22.85
C ASP A 180 -3.30 -5.38 22.67
N VAL A 181 -3.22 -4.53 21.66
CA VAL A 181 -4.29 -3.60 21.25
C VAL A 181 -4.78 -3.87 19.83
N VAL A 182 -4.33 -4.97 19.21
CA VAL A 182 -4.57 -5.20 17.78
C VAL A 182 -5.25 -6.54 17.48
N ASN A 183 -5.08 -7.55 18.32
CA ASN A 183 -5.64 -8.89 18.13
C ASN A 183 -6.80 -9.19 19.10
N LEU A 184 -6.50 -9.86 20.23
CA LEU A 184 -7.53 -10.38 21.12
C LEU A 184 -8.35 -9.30 21.82
N ARG A 185 -7.74 -8.15 22.18
CA ARG A 185 -8.46 -7.05 22.80
C ARG A 185 -9.52 -6.47 21.84
N VAL A 186 -9.15 -6.32 20.57
CA VAL A 186 -10.06 -5.88 19.50
C VAL A 186 -11.14 -6.93 19.25
N ALA A 187 -10.75 -8.21 19.13
CA ALA A 187 -11.70 -9.31 18.90
C ALA A 187 -12.78 -9.36 19.99
N ARG A 188 -12.40 -9.17 21.26
CA ARG A 188 -13.33 -9.14 22.40
C ARG A 188 -14.25 -7.91 22.34
N HIS A 189 -13.68 -6.72 22.11
CA HIS A 189 -14.44 -5.48 22.06
C HIS A 189 -15.46 -5.46 20.91
N ALA A 190 -15.08 -5.98 19.76
CA ALA A 190 -15.94 -6.06 18.58
C ALA A 190 -16.93 -7.23 18.61
N ASP A 191 -16.81 -8.17 19.56
CA ASP A 191 -17.45 -9.49 19.52
C ASP A 191 -17.26 -10.19 18.16
N ALA A 192 -16.02 -10.15 17.66
CA ALA A 192 -15.70 -10.55 16.30
C ALA A 192 -15.71 -12.06 16.12
N ARG A 193 -16.20 -12.50 14.94
CA ARG A 193 -16.03 -13.88 14.45
C ARG A 193 -14.69 -13.97 13.76
N CYS A 194 -13.77 -14.78 14.30
CA CYS A 194 -12.38 -14.81 13.88
C CYS A 194 -12.09 -15.96 12.93
N LEU A 195 -11.31 -15.69 11.90
CA LEU A 195 -10.63 -16.65 11.05
C LEU A 195 -9.15 -16.67 11.43
N LEU A 196 -8.55 -17.85 11.54
CA LEU A 196 -7.11 -17.99 11.76
C LEU A 196 -6.46 -18.52 10.48
N VAL A 197 -5.57 -17.71 9.90
CA VAL A 197 -4.90 -17.96 8.61
C VAL A 197 -3.48 -18.45 8.84
N ALA A 198 -3.10 -19.54 8.18
CA ALA A 198 -1.73 -20.05 8.13
C ALA A 198 -1.22 -20.10 6.69
N ASP A 199 0.05 -19.76 6.51
CA ASP A 199 0.80 -19.96 5.27
C ASP A 199 1.23 -21.43 5.17
N ILE A 200 0.66 -22.19 4.22
CA ILE A 200 0.97 -23.61 4.05
C ILE A 200 2.22 -23.85 3.20
N ASP A 201 2.60 -22.88 2.37
CA ASP A 201 3.76 -23.00 1.48
C ASP A 201 5.08 -23.16 2.25
N ARG A 202 5.17 -22.56 3.42
CA ARG A 202 6.35 -22.63 4.30
C ARG A 202 6.47 -23.94 5.08
N GLY A 203 5.45 -24.80 5.04
CA GLY A 203 5.36 -26.02 5.84
C GLY A 203 4.93 -25.75 7.29
N GLY A 204 4.55 -26.81 8.02
CA GLY A 204 4.16 -26.74 9.43
C GLY A 204 2.82 -26.05 9.72
N ALA A 205 2.00 -25.75 8.71
CA ALA A 205 0.76 -24.97 8.87
C ALA A 205 -0.19 -25.56 9.93
N PHE A 206 -0.38 -26.89 9.97
CA PHE A 206 -1.23 -27.53 10.97
C PHE A 206 -0.68 -27.36 12.39
N ALA A 207 0.64 -27.46 12.58
CA ALA A 207 1.29 -27.21 13.86
C ALA A 207 1.14 -25.74 14.28
N HIS A 208 1.29 -24.80 13.34
CA HIS A 208 1.10 -23.37 13.61
C HIS A 208 -0.34 -23.05 13.99
N LEU A 209 -1.34 -23.62 13.29
CA LEU A 209 -2.77 -23.47 13.64
C LEU A 209 -3.07 -24.02 15.02
N TYR A 210 -2.64 -25.27 15.29
CA TYR A 210 -2.87 -25.92 16.59
C TYR A 210 -2.14 -25.17 17.72
N GLY A 211 -0.86 -24.84 17.54
CA GLY A 211 -0.06 -24.13 18.53
C GLY A 211 -0.63 -22.76 18.87
N THR A 212 -1.03 -21.99 17.85
CA THR A 212 -1.68 -20.70 18.04
C THR A 212 -2.98 -20.87 18.81
N TRP A 213 -3.86 -21.78 18.39
CA TRP A 213 -5.12 -22.08 19.10
C TRP A 213 -4.88 -22.53 20.55
N ALA A 214 -3.90 -23.39 20.80
CA ALA A 214 -3.59 -23.92 22.12
C ALA A 214 -3.07 -22.84 23.09
N LEU A 215 -2.36 -21.83 22.60
CA LEU A 215 -1.85 -20.71 23.39
C LEU A 215 -2.91 -19.63 23.66
N LEU A 216 -4.01 -19.59 22.89
CA LEU A 216 -5.08 -18.63 23.17
C LEU A 216 -5.78 -18.92 24.50
N PRO A 217 -6.20 -17.88 25.26
CA PRO A 217 -7.10 -18.04 26.40
C PRO A 217 -8.37 -18.79 26.00
N LYS A 218 -8.86 -19.69 26.86
CA LYS A 218 -10.02 -20.56 26.56
C LYS A 218 -11.24 -19.77 26.09
N ALA A 219 -11.51 -18.60 26.69
CA ALA A 219 -12.64 -17.75 26.34
C ALA A 219 -12.53 -17.19 24.90
N ASP A 220 -11.31 -16.99 24.37
CA ASP A 220 -11.09 -16.44 23.04
C ASP A 220 -11.13 -17.51 21.95
N ARG A 221 -10.84 -18.78 22.29
CA ARG A 221 -10.94 -19.90 21.35
C ARG A 221 -12.34 -20.03 20.75
N ALA A 222 -13.38 -19.71 21.51
CA ALA A 222 -14.76 -19.74 21.06
C ALA A 222 -15.09 -18.71 19.96
N ARG A 223 -14.24 -17.68 19.80
CA ARG A 223 -14.36 -16.68 18.72
C ARG A 223 -13.84 -17.21 17.38
N LEU A 224 -12.98 -18.23 17.38
CA LEU A 224 -12.48 -18.84 16.15
C LEU A 224 -13.60 -19.64 15.48
N ARG A 225 -13.99 -19.21 14.28
CA ARG A 225 -15.02 -19.85 13.46
C ARG A 225 -14.45 -20.79 12.44
N GLY A 226 -13.18 -20.60 12.06
CA GLY A 226 -12.52 -21.45 11.10
C GLY A 226 -11.04 -21.19 10.93
N PHE A 227 -10.37 -22.21 10.42
CA PHE A 227 -9.01 -22.12 9.92
C PHE A 227 -9.01 -21.88 8.42
N VAL A 228 -8.01 -21.15 7.93
CA VAL A 228 -7.76 -20.92 6.51
C VAL A 228 -6.32 -21.33 6.20
N LEU A 229 -6.16 -22.30 5.31
CA LEU A 229 -4.87 -22.67 4.73
C LEU A 229 -4.64 -21.79 3.50
N ASN A 230 -3.71 -20.87 3.56
CA ASN A 230 -3.44 -19.92 2.50
C ASN A 230 -2.15 -20.28 1.75
N LYS A 231 -2.03 -19.78 0.52
CA LYS A 231 -0.90 -20.01 -0.37
C LYS A 231 -0.67 -21.49 -0.70
N PHE A 232 -1.76 -22.22 -0.90
CA PHE A 232 -1.70 -23.64 -1.23
C PHE A 232 -1.28 -23.86 -2.68
N ARG A 233 -0.40 -24.83 -2.91
CA ARG A 233 0.00 -25.30 -4.24
C ARG A 233 -0.22 -26.81 -4.33
N GLY A 234 -0.86 -27.25 -5.40
CA GLY A 234 -1.10 -28.66 -5.70
C GLY A 234 -2.56 -29.08 -5.53
N ASP A 235 -2.76 -30.40 -5.34
CA ASP A 235 -4.07 -30.99 -5.18
C ASP A 235 -4.52 -30.93 -3.71
N ALA A 236 -5.60 -30.21 -3.44
CA ALA A 236 -6.15 -30.05 -2.09
C ALA A 236 -6.66 -31.39 -1.48
N ALA A 237 -6.98 -32.40 -2.31
CA ALA A 237 -7.37 -33.72 -1.82
C ALA A 237 -6.25 -34.42 -1.03
N LEU A 238 -4.99 -34.08 -1.31
CA LEU A 238 -3.82 -34.61 -0.60
C LEU A 238 -3.67 -34.07 0.83
N LEU A 239 -4.44 -33.07 1.23
CA LEU A 239 -4.46 -32.58 2.62
C LEU A 239 -5.19 -33.53 3.56
N ALA A 240 -6.06 -34.40 3.05
CA ALA A 240 -6.77 -35.37 3.86
C ALA A 240 -5.80 -36.41 4.46
N PRO A 241 -6.00 -36.83 5.75
CA PRO A 241 -7.09 -36.47 6.63
C PRO A 241 -6.78 -35.28 7.59
N ALA A 242 -5.72 -34.53 7.38
CA ALA A 242 -5.18 -33.56 8.35
C ALA A 242 -6.18 -32.44 8.77
N PRO A 243 -7.01 -31.84 7.88
CA PRO A 243 -8.02 -30.86 8.29
C PRO A 243 -9.03 -31.42 9.29
N GLU A 244 -9.48 -32.69 9.08
CA GLU A 244 -10.41 -33.32 9.98
C GLU A 244 -9.76 -33.71 11.33
N GLN A 245 -8.53 -34.19 11.31
CA GLN A 245 -7.76 -34.42 12.54
C GLN A 245 -7.57 -33.14 13.36
N LEU A 246 -7.27 -32.01 12.70
CA LEU A 246 -7.17 -30.72 13.38
C LEU A 246 -8.54 -30.30 13.97
N ARG A 247 -9.63 -30.51 13.25
CA ARG A 247 -10.98 -30.27 13.76
C ARG A 247 -11.30 -31.12 15.00
N GLN A 248 -10.92 -32.39 15.03
CA GLN A 248 -11.11 -33.28 16.19
C GLN A 248 -10.31 -32.76 17.41
N LEU A 249 -9.10 -32.25 17.20
CA LEU A 249 -8.24 -31.71 18.27
C LEU A 249 -8.74 -30.37 18.84
N THR A 250 -9.33 -29.52 18.00
CA THR A 250 -9.62 -28.12 18.34
C THR A 250 -11.10 -27.78 18.41
N GLY A 251 -11.95 -28.56 17.77
CA GLY A 251 -13.36 -28.22 17.52
C GLY A 251 -13.58 -27.20 16.42
N VAL A 252 -12.50 -26.65 15.80
CA VAL A 252 -12.57 -25.61 14.77
C VAL A 252 -12.39 -26.22 13.38
N PRO A 253 -13.31 -25.98 12.43
CA PRO A 253 -13.20 -26.52 11.08
C PRO A 253 -12.17 -25.75 10.24
N THR A 254 -11.59 -26.38 9.21
CA THR A 254 -10.91 -25.69 8.11
C THR A 254 -11.97 -25.25 7.11
N LEU A 255 -12.15 -23.93 6.95
CA LEU A 255 -13.20 -23.36 6.09
C LEU A 255 -12.72 -23.04 4.68
N ALA A 256 -11.42 -22.94 4.47
CA ALA A 256 -10.87 -22.64 3.14
C ALA A 256 -9.46 -23.19 2.95
N VAL A 257 -9.19 -23.58 1.71
CA VAL A 257 -7.86 -23.82 1.17
C VAL A 257 -7.68 -22.85 0.01
N VAL A 258 -6.97 -21.75 0.27
CA VAL A 258 -6.79 -20.67 -0.70
C VAL A 258 -5.55 -20.94 -1.55
N PRO A 259 -5.69 -21.02 -2.88
CA PRO A 259 -4.56 -21.30 -3.75
C PRO A 259 -3.53 -20.17 -3.73
N MET A 260 -2.25 -20.53 -3.93
CA MET A 260 -1.18 -19.57 -4.19
C MET A 260 -1.50 -18.80 -5.48
N ARG A 261 -1.48 -17.49 -5.39
CA ARG A 261 -1.66 -16.61 -6.55
C ARG A 261 -0.46 -15.67 -6.65
N PHE A 262 0.34 -15.87 -7.69
CA PHE A 262 1.39 -14.92 -8.06
C PHE A 262 0.78 -13.81 -8.90
N GLY A 263 1.36 -12.61 -8.85
CA GLY A 263 0.93 -11.49 -9.69
C GLY A 263 -0.55 -11.11 -9.51
N HIS A 264 -1.10 -11.26 -8.30
CA HIS A 264 -2.51 -10.95 -8.02
C HIS A 264 -2.86 -9.46 -8.16
N GLY A 265 -1.85 -8.58 -8.26
CA GLY A 265 -2.03 -7.14 -8.52
C GLY A 265 -2.41 -6.30 -7.29
N LEU A 266 -2.65 -6.91 -6.14
CA LEU A 266 -2.87 -6.16 -4.90
C LEU A 266 -1.52 -5.57 -4.45
N PRO A 267 -1.46 -4.26 -4.13
CA PRO A 267 -0.29 -3.66 -3.54
C PRO A 267 0.06 -4.30 -2.19
N GLU A 268 1.32 -4.70 -2.02
CA GLU A 268 1.80 -5.34 -0.79
C GLU A 268 2.38 -4.29 0.15
N GLU A 269 2.00 -4.37 1.43
CA GLU A 269 2.46 -3.46 2.47
C GLU A 269 3.79 -3.89 3.09
N ASP A 270 3.94 -5.18 3.30
CA ASP A 270 5.15 -5.78 3.88
C ASP A 270 6.14 -6.13 2.76
N GLY A 271 6.67 -5.13 2.06
CA GLY A 271 7.56 -5.31 0.93
C GLY A 271 8.76 -6.19 1.25
N VAL A 272 8.59 -7.50 1.09
CA VAL A 272 9.71 -8.39 0.85
C VAL A 272 10.14 -8.07 -0.57
N PHE A 273 11.33 -7.50 -0.72
CA PHE A 273 11.92 -7.29 -2.02
C PHE A 273 12.12 -8.66 -2.68
N ASP A 274 11.20 -9.03 -3.57
CA ASP A 274 11.37 -10.21 -4.39
C ASP A 274 12.62 -10.02 -5.25
N ASP A 275 13.61 -10.87 -5.04
CA ASP A 275 14.86 -10.84 -5.81
C ASP A 275 14.66 -11.28 -7.28
N ALA A 276 13.50 -11.86 -7.61
CA ALA A 276 13.16 -12.24 -8.98
C ALA A 276 12.54 -11.06 -9.75
N PRO A 277 13.08 -10.68 -10.91
CA PRO A 277 12.47 -9.65 -11.76
C PRO A 277 11.07 -10.06 -12.19
N HIS A 278 10.07 -9.25 -11.90
CA HIS A 278 8.71 -9.46 -12.38
C HIS A 278 8.62 -9.00 -13.84
N ILE A 279 8.22 -9.89 -14.72
CA ILE A 279 7.88 -9.59 -16.12
C ILE A 279 6.41 -9.95 -16.30
N CYS A 280 5.57 -8.98 -16.61
CA CYS A 280 4.20 -9.25 -17.02
C CYS A 280 4.23 -9.80 -18.46
N THR A 281 3.84 -11.04 -18.66
CA THR A 281 3.76 -11.65 -19.98
C THR A 281 2.35 -11.55 -20.54
N ALA A 282 2.21 -11.61 -21.87
CA ALA A 282 0.90 -11.68 -22.52
C ALA A 282 0.07 -12.90 -22.06
N TRP A 283 0.74 -13.96 -21.59
CA TRP A 283 0.13 -15.15 -20.99
C TRP A 283 -0.62 -14.83 -19.68
N ASP A 284 -0.03 -14.02 -18.81
CA ASP A 284 -0.66 -13.59 -17.54
C ASP A 284 -1.95 -12.78 -17.79
N LEU A 285 -2.05 -12.14 -18.97
CA LEU A 285 -3.22 -11.39 -19.37
C LEU A 285 -4.33 -12.28 -19.97
N GLN A 286 -3.98 -13.39 -20.64
CA GLN A 286 -4.96 -14.34 -21.21
C GLN A 286 -5.64 -15.18 -20.14
N GLU A 287 -4.92 -15.69 -19.13
CA GLU A 287 -5.55 -16.32 -17.97
C GLU A 287 -6.49 -15.36 -17.22
N LYS A 288 -6.14 -14.07 -17.21
CA LYS A 288 -6.98 -13.00 -16.62
C LYS A 288 -8.28 -12.76 -17.39
N SER A 289 -8.34 -13.04 -18.70
CA SER A 289 -9.55 -12.89 -19.53
C SER A 289 -10.44 -14.14 -19.59
N ALA A 290 -9.90 -15.32 -19.36
CA ALA A 290 -10.61 -16.59 -19.45
C ALA A 290 -11.45 -16.93 -18.21
N SER A 291 -11.33 -16.18 -17.11
CA SER A 291 -12.05 -16.42 -15.86
C SER A 291 -13.41 -15.69 -15.73
N SER A 292 -13.91 -15.04 -16.77
CA SER A 292 -15.26 -14.45 -16.78
C SER A 292 -16.24 -15.45 -17.40
N PRO A 293 -17.18 -16.07 -16.65
CA PRO A 293 -18.23 -16.87 -17.23
C PRO A 293 -19.35 -15.95 -17.73
N GLY A 294 -19.50 -15.86 -19.05
CA GLY A 294 -20.74 -15.30 -19.58
C GLY A 294 -20.64 -14.64 -20.95
N THR A 295 -21.11 -15.39 -21.92
CA THR A 295 -21.64 -15.12 -23.24
C THR A 295 -20.74 -15.59 -24.39
N ALA A 296 -21.06 -16.82 -24.86
CA ALA A 296 -20.69 -17.29 -26.18
C ALA A 296 -21.42 -16.45 -27.23
N GLY A 297 -20.70 -15.50 -27.84
CA GLY A 297 -21.07 -14.83 -29.05
C GLY A 297 -19.88 -14.96 -29.99
N ALA A 298 -19.99 -15.83 -31.01
CA ALA A 298 -19.00 -15.95 -32.07
C ALA A 298 -18.94 -14.65 -32.86
N GLY A 299 -17.98 -13.81 -32.57
CA GLY A 299 -17.58 -12.65 -33.34
C GLY A 299 -16.17 -12.90 -33.84
N SER A 300 -16.02 -13.04 -35.16
CA SER A 300 -14.76 -13.10 -35.88
C SER A 300 -13.95 -11.85 -35.56
N TYR A 301 -12.83 -12.04 -34.84
CA TYR A 301 -11.84 -10.97 -34.68
C TYR A 301 -10.97 -10.92 -35.92
N GLU A 302 -11.07 -9.81 -36.65
CA GLU A 302 -10.13 -9.46 -37.70
C GLU A 302 -8.70 -9.40 -37.09
N GLU A 303 -7.82 -10.22 -37.63
CA GLU A 303 -6.35 -10.08 -37.49
C GLU A 303 -5.95 -8.77 -38.17
N GLY A 304 -5.67 -7.74 -37.41
CA GLY A 304 -5.28 -6.45 -38.01
C GLY A 304 -4.96 -5.36 -36.98
N SER A 305 -4.08 -5.62 -36.04
CA SER A 305 -3.19 -4.58 -35.50
C SER A 305 -1.91 -5.23 -35.02
N ASN A 306 -0.82 -4.98 -35.74
CA ASN A 306 0.56 -5.19 -35.27
C ASN A 306 0.73 -4.36 -34.00
N LEU A 307 0.46 -4.94 -32.85
CA LEU A 307 1.00 -4.46 -31.60
C LEU A 307 2.52 -4.71 -31.71
N GLU A 308 3.26 -3.67 -32.08
CA GLU A 308 4.70 -3.64 -31.87
C GLU A 308 4.92 -3.99 -30.40
N ILE A 309 5.43 -5.20 -30.15
CA ILE A 309 5.92 -5.61 -28.84
C ILE A 309 7.07 -4.65 -28.55
N HIS A 310 6.80 -3.58 -27.79
CA HIS A 310 7.86 -2.70 -27.30
C HIS A 310 8.88 -3.58 -26.61
N GLN A 311 10.15 -3.50 -27.06
CA GLN A 311 11.27 -4.14 -26.38
C GLN A 311 11.15 -3.81 -24.89
N GLY A 312 11.16 -4.86 -24.04
CA GLY A 312 10.76 -4.74 -22.64
C GLY A 312 11.49 -3.61 -21.89
N CYS A 313 10.75 -2.72 -21.25
CA CYS A 313 11.28 -1.62 -20.46
C CYS A 313 11.72 -2.12 -19.07
N HIS A 314 12.99 -1.98 -18.73
CA HIS A 314 13.52 -2.33 -17.41
C HIS A 314 13.52 -1.12 -16.47
N VAL A 315 12.66 -1.14 -15.46
CA VAL A 315 12.59 -0.14 -14.38
C VAL A 315 13.27 -0.70 -13.13
N ALA A 316 14.40 -0.11 -12.74
CA ALA A 316 15.14 -0.47 -11.53
C ALA A 316 14.86 0.56 -10.42
N VAL A 317 14.22 0.13 -9.33
CA VAL A 317 13.93 0.95 -8.16
C VAL A 317 15.02 0.73 -7.11
N VAL A 318 15.64 1.80 -6.62
CA VAL A 318 16.66 1.73 -5.58
C VAL A 318 16.00 1.35 -4.25
N ALA A 319 16.45 0.22 -3.67
CA ALA A 319 15.83 -0.37 -2.49
C ALA A 319 16.66 -0.07 -1.22
N TYR A 320 16.65 1.19 -0.78
CA TYR A 320 17.31 1.58 0.45
C TYR A 320 16.51 1.15 1.71
N PRO A 321 17.14 1.18 2.92
CA PRO A 321 16.57 0.56 4.12
C PRO A 321 15.26 1.17 4.61
N ARG A 322 15.03 2.47 4.40
CA ARG A 322 13.87 3.20 4.90
C ARG A 322 12.95 3.69 3.77
N ILE A 323 12.92 2.93 2.67
CA ILE A 323 11.99 3.19 1.56
C ILE A 323 10.55 3.32 2.08
N SER A 324 9.82 4.26 1.52
CA SER A 324 8.39 4.47 1.82
C SER A 324 7.55 4.32 0.56
N ASN A 325 6.28 3.97 0.76
CA ASN A 325 5.27 3.88 -0.30
C ASN A 325 5.66 2.93 -1.46
N LEU A 326 6.23 1.76 -1.11
CA LEU A 326 6.57 0.67 -2.05
C LEU A 326 5.43 0.26 -2.96
N ASP A 327 4.23 0.33 -2.43
CA ASP A 327 2.98 -0.05 -3.06
C ASP A 327 2.66 0.80 -4.30
N GLU A 328 3.21 2.02 -4.41
CA GLU A 328 3.02 2.87 -5.60
C GLU A 328 3.66 2.31 -6.88
N PHE A 329 4.60 1.35 -6.75
CA PHE A 329 5.23 0.67 -7.89
C PHE A 329 4.48 -0.59 -8.34
N GLN A 330 3.49 -1.06 -7.59
CA GLN A 330 2.71 -2.25 -7.95
C GLN A 330 2.04 -2.15 -9.33
N PRO A 331 1.48 -1.00 -9.76
CA PRO A 331 0.91 -0.88 -11.08
C PRO A 331 1.89 -1.18 -12.22
N LEU A 332 3.19 -0.87 -12.06
CA LEU A 332 4.21 -1.18 -13.06
C LEU A 332 4.37 -2.69 -13.30
N LYS A 333 4.17 -3.51 -12.27
CA LYS A 333 4.20 -4.98 -12.39
C LYS A 333 3.05 -5.51 -13.27
N ASN A 334 2.00 -4.72 -13.46
CA ASN A 334 0.84 -5.08 -14.26
C ASN A 334 0.89 -4.54 -15.70
N VAL A 335 1.92 -3.74 -16.05
CA VAL A 335 2.09 -3.18 -17.40
C VAL A 335 2.80 -4.20 -18.28
N PRO A 336 2.21 -4.64 -19.41
CA PRO A 336 2.86 -5.56 -20.33
C PRO A 336 4.20 -5.02 -20.85
N GLY A 337 5.23 -5.86 -20.87
CA GLY A 337 6.56 -5.48 -21.32
C GLY A 337 7.40 -4.68 -20.32
N VAL A 338 6.86 -4.33 -19.14
CA VAL A 338 7.64 -3.70 -18.07
C VAL A 338 8.23 -4.77 -17.14
N ARG A 339 9.53 -4.70 -16.94
CA ARG A 339 10.27 -5.47 -15.94
C ARG A 339 10.63 -4.55 -14.77
N LEU A 340 10.04 -4.78 -13.60
CA LEU A 340 10.39 -4.09 -12.36
C LEU A 340 11.45 -4.89 -11.59
N SER A 341 12.49 -4.23 -11.08
CA SER A 341 13.49 -4.84 -10.19
C SER A 341 13.88 -3.91 -9.04
N TRP A 342 14.33 -4.50 -7.94
CA TRP A 342 14.82 -3.77 -6.77
C TRP A 342 16.35 -3.78 -6.75
N ALA A 343 16.96 -2.59 -6.80
CA ALA A 343 18.39 -2.43 -6.89
C ALA A 343 19.04 -2.08 -5.55
N ARG A 344 19.97 -2.91 -5.09
CA ARG A 344 20.80 -2.70 -3.89
C ARG A 344 22.29 -2.63 -4.18
N SER A 345 22.67 -2.74 -5.44
CA SER A 345 24.06 -2.69 -5.88
C SER A 345 24.16 -2.05 -7.27
N PRO A 346 25.31 -1.50 -7.66
CA PRO A 346 25.54 -0.99 -9.01
C PRO A 346 25.23 -1.99 -10.13
N ALA A 347 25.53 -3.28 -9.90
CA ALA A 347 25.24 -4.33 -10.87
C ALA A 347 23.73 -4.50 -11.13
N ALA A 348 22.88 -4.26 -10.15
CA ALA A 348 21.44 -4.34 -10.30
C ALA A 348 20.85 -3.19 -11.15
N LEU A 349 21.59 -2.09 -11.32
CA LEU A 349 21.25 -0.98 -12.21
C LEU A 349 21.75 -1.20 -13.65
N ALA A 350 22.60 -2.20 -13.88
CA ALA A 350 23.15 -2.47 -15.20
C ALA A 350 22.04 -2.89 -16.17
N GLY A 351 21.96 -2.20 -17.32
CA GLY A 351 20.94 -2.48 -18.34
C GLY A 351 19.52 -1.99 -17.96
N ALA A 352 19.36 -1.16 -16.93
CA ALA A 352 18.11 -0.49 -16.65
C ALA A 352 17.86 0.63 -17.67
N ASP A 353 16.62 0.73 -18.15
CA ASP A 353 16.17 1.87 -18.95
C ASP A 353 15.82 3.06 -18.04
N TRP A 354 15.27 2.75 -16.86
CA TRP A 354 14.92 3.74 -15.85
C TRP A 354 15.56 3.38 -14.51
N VAL A 355 16.05 4.39 -13.82
CA VAL A 355 16.46 4.31 -12.42
C VAL A 355 15.52 5.17 -11.59
N VAL A 356 14.87 4.57 -10.60
CA VAL A 356 13.91 5.25 -9.74
C VAL A 356 14.46 5.33 -8.32
N LEU A 357 14.48 6.54 -7.76
CA LEU A 357 14.73 6.81 -6.35
C LEU A 357 13.35 7.04 -5.68
N PRO A 358 12.83 6.08 -4.91
CA PRO A 358 11.51 6.17 -4.30
C PRO A 358 11.48 7.12 -3.09
N GLY A 359 10.32 7.21 -2.43
CA GLY A 359 10.19 7.90 -1.16
C GLY A 359 11.04 7.29 -0.05
N SER A 360 11.46 8.11 0.91
CA SER A 360 12.25 7.69 2.06
C SER A 360 11.67 8.27 3.35
N LYS A 361 11.75 7.51 4.44
CA LYS A 361 11.39 7.96 5.79
C LYS A 361 12.59 8.56 6.54
N ALA A 362 13.80 8.39 6.01
CA ALA A 362 15.04 8.91 6.58
C ALA A 362 16.01 9.27 5.44
N THR A 363 15.71 10.35 4.75
CA THR A 363 16.30 10.73 3.45
C THR A 363 17.81 10.83 3.50
N ALA A 364 18.38 11.54 4.49
CA ALA A 364 19.84 11.69 4.61
C ALA A 364 20.54 10.37 4.95
N ALA A 365 19.93 9.52 5.80
CA ALA A 365 20.50 8.22 6.18
C ALA A 365 20.46 7.24 5.00
N ASP A 366 19.36 7.20 4.24
CA ASP A 366 19.23 6.37 3.05
C ASP A 366 20.18 6.84 1.93
N LEU A 367 20.40 8.15 1.78
CA LEU A 367 21.39 8.70 0.86
C LEU A 367 22.83 8.29 1.26
N ALA A 368 23.14 8.30 2.55
CA ALA A 368 24.43 7.80 3.05
C ALA A 368 24.61 6.30 2.77
N TRP A 369 23.56 5.50 2.98
CA TRP A 369 23.56 4.07 2.62
C TRP A 369 23.76 3.87 1.10
N LEU A 370 23.04 4.62 0.26
CA LEU A 370 23.14 4.57 -1.20
C LEU A 370 24.58 4.79 -1.67
N ARG A 371 25.28 5.79 -1.07
CA ARG A 371 26.70 6.05 -1.33
C ARG A 371 27.60 4.91 -0.86
N ALA A 372 27.35 4.37 0.32
CA ALA A 372 28.11 3.25 0.84
C ALA A 372 28.01 1.99 -0.04
N GLN A 373 26.92 1.85 -0.82
CA GLN A 373 26.77 0.78 -1.82
C GLN A 373 27.38 1.15 -3.18
N GLY A 374 27.88 2.38 -3.38
CA GLY A 374 28.40 2.86 -4.68
C GLY A 374 27.30 3.11 -5.74
N LEU A 375 26.04 3.20 -5.31
CA LEU A 375 24.91 3.43 -6.20
C LEU A 375 24.89 4.86 -6.74
N ASP A 376 25.44 5.84 -6.02
CA ASP A 376 25.55 7.24 -6.43
C ASP A 376 26.32 7.40 -7.74
N ALA A 377 27.49 6.78 -7.84
CA ALA A 377 28.29 6.78 -9.05
C ALA A 377 27.58 6.07 -10.23
N ALA A 378 26.88 4.97 -9.96
CA ALA A 378 26.12 4.23 -10.98
C ALA A 378 24.91 5.05 -11.50
N ILE A 379 24.19 5.74 -10.62
CA ILE A 379 23.05 6.61 -10.95
C ILE A 379 23.56 7.82 -11.77
N ALA A 380 24.65 8.46 -11.33
CA ALA A 380 25.26 9.58 -12.05
C ALA A 380 25.71 9.15 -13.45
N ALA A 381 26.37 7.99 -13.58
CA ALA A 381 26.77 7.43 -14.88
C ALA A 381 25.55 7.09 -15.75
N HIS A 382 24.44 6.60 -15.19
CA HIS A 382 23.21 6.34 -15.93
C HIS A 382 22.61 7.66 -16.46
N ALA A 383 22.51 8.69 -15.62
CA ALA A 383 22.02 10.00 -16.00
C ALA A 383 22.90 10.66 -17.09
N ALA A 384 24.24 10.56 -16.95
CA ALA A 384 25.20 11.14 -17.91
C ALA A 384 25.10 10.51 -19.32
N ARG A 385 24.64 9.26 -19.42
CA ARG A 385 24.36 8.58 -20.71
C ARG A 385 22.97 8.92 -21.29
N GLY A 386 22.23 9.84 -20.65
CA GLY A 386 20.86 10.20 -21.06
C GLY A 386 19.79 9.22 -20.58
N GLY A 387 20.13 8.28 -19.70
CA GLY A 387 19.19 7.35 -19.08
C GLY A 387 18.17 8.07 -18.22
N ARG A 388 16.95 7.54 -18.15
CA ARG A 388 15.86 8.12 -17.34
C ARG A 388 16.13 7.94 -15.86
N VAL A 389 16.08 9.03 -15.11
CA VAL A 389 16.14 9.03 -13.64
C VAL A 389 14.89 9.70 -13.10
N LEU A 390 14.21 9.03 -12.17
CA LEU A 390 13.01 9.54 -11.50
C LEU A 390 13.26 9.57 -10.00
N GLY A 391 13.01 10.71 -9.34
CA GLY A 391 12.99 10.83 -7.88
C GLY A 391 11.62 11.16 -7.37
N ILE A 392 11.09 10.38 -6.42
CA ILE A 392 9.78 10.60 -5.81
C ILE A 392 9.97 11.00 -4.35
N CYS A 393 9.41 12.13 -3.92
CA CYS A 393 9.45 12.65 -2.54
C CYS A 393 10.88 12.66 -1.97
N GLY A 394 11.25 11.77 -1.08
CA GLY A 394 12.63 11.61 -0.59
C GLY A 394 13.65 11.41 -1.73
N GLY A 395 13.26 10.69 -2.78
CA GLY A 395 14.09 10.53 -3.97
C GLY A 395 14.35 11.83 -4.73
N LEU A 396 13.34 12.71 -4.89
CA LEU A 396 13.55 14.06 -5.41
C LEU A 396 14.57 14.83 -4.55
N GLN A 397 14.41 14.77 -3.21
CA GLN A 397 15.29 15.47 -2.28
C GLN A 397 16.74 14.98 -2.39
N MET A 398 16.95 13.68 -2.60
CA MET A 398 18.28 13.10 -2.84
C MET A 398 18.91 13.56 -4.16
N LEU A 399 18.10 13.81 -5.19
CA LEU A 399 18.59 14.25 -6.51
C LEU A 399 19.16 15.69 -6.49
N GLY A 400 18.79 16.51 -5.50
CA GLY A 400 19.25 17.89 -5.35
C GLY A 400 20.75 18.02 -5.04
N GLU A 401 21.20 19.27 -4.83
CA GLU A 401 22.56 19.62 -4.43
C GLU A 401 22.80 19.39 -2.94
N ALA A 402 21.79 19.68 -2.11
CA ALA A 402 21.89 19.56 -0.66
C ALA A 402 20.55 19.31 0.03
N ILE A 403 20.63 18.59 1.12
CA ILE A 403 19.58 18.41 2.13
C ILE A 403 20.03 19.16 3.38
N ILE A 404 19.18 20.04 3.89
CA ILE A 404 19.43 20.89 5.06
C ILE A 404 18.38 20.59 6.11
N ASP A 405 18.80 20.12 7.29
CA ASP A 405 17.94 19.81 8.43
C ASP A 405 18.46 20.49 9.70
N LEU A 406 18.15 21.79 9.82
CA LEU A 406 18.56 22.61 10.96
C LEU A 406 17.76 22.29 12.24
N HIS A 407 16.59 21.68 12.08
CA HIS A 407 15.65 21.42 13.18
C HIS A 407 15.67 19.97 13.64
N GLY A 408 16.46 19.09 12.99
CA GLY A 408 16.50 17.65 13.32
C GLY A 408 15.15 16.95 13.04
N VAL A 409 14.43 17.38 12.01
CA VAL A 409 13.13 16.83 11.61
C VAL A 409 13.27 15.38 11.15
N GLU A 410 14.34 15.10 10.38
CA GLU A 410 14.76 13.75 10.06
C GLU A 410 16.09 13.42 10.75
N SER A 411 16.25 12.19 11.21
CA SER A 411 17.37 11.76 12.06
C SER A 411 18.77 11.81 11.41
N GLY A 412 18.88 12.18 10.12
CA GLY A 412 20.13 12.15 9.36
C GLY A 412 20.92 13.46 9.30
N GLY A 413 20.35 14.59 9.70
CA GLY A 413 21.00 15.90 9.62
C GLY A 413 21.25 16.39 8.18
N ASN A 414 22.19 17.34 8.01
CA ASN A 414 22.55 17.89 6.71
C ASN A 414 23.35 16.89 5.87
N ALA A 415 23.07 16.81 4.58
CA ALA A 415 23.79 15.96 3.64
C ALA A 415 23.95 16.62 2.26
N PRO A 416 25.09 16.44 1.57
CA PRO A 416 25.16 16.77 0.15
C PRO A 416 24.25 15.84 -0.63
N GLY A 417 23.51 16.35 -1.62
CA GLY A 417 22.68 15.56 -2.53
C GLY A 417 23.49 14.87 -3.64
N LEU A 418 22.83 14.30 -4.63
CA LEU A 418 23.47 13.65 -5.78
C LEU A 418 23.89 14.64 -6.87
N GLY A 419 23.44 15.92 -6.79
CA GLY A 419 23.81 16.96 -7.76
C GLY A 419 23.26 16.73 -9.17
N LEU A 420 22.15 16.02 -9.31
CA LEU A 420 21.51 15.76 -10.60
C LEU A 420 20.40 16.76 -10.93
N LEU A 421 19.91 17.49 -9.91
CA LEU A 421 19.02 18.63 -10.03
C LEU A 421 19.63 19.83 -9.28
N PRO A 422 19.63 21.06 -9.84
CA PRO A 422 20.19 22.23 -9.20
C PRO A 422 19.26 22.80 -8.09
N LEU A 423 18.82 21.95 -7.19
CA LEU A 423 17.82 22.19 -6.15
C LEU A 423 18.42 22.01 -4.75
N VAL A 424 17.87 22.71 -3.77
CA VAL A 424 18.15 22.49 -2.34
C VAL A 424 16.85 22.17 -1.62
N THR A 425 16.88 21.18 -0.74
CA THR A 425 15.76 20.86 0.15
C THR A 425 16.10 21.26 1.59
N SER A 426 15.23 22.07 2.22
CA SER A 426 15.26 22.37 3.64
C SER A 426 14.13 21.63 4.35
N PHE A 427 14.43 20.93 5.45
CA PHE A 427 13.41 20.30 6.29
C PHE A 427 12.89 21.31 7.32
N GLU A 428 11.56 21.44 7.34
CA GLU A 428 10.84 22.31 8.25
C GLU A 428 10.02 21.47 9.25
N PRO A 429 9.74 21.97 10.47
CA PRO A 429 8.96 21.26 11.47
C PRO A 429 7.54 20.92 11.02
N GLY A 430 6.97 21.70 10.07
CA GLY A 430 5.66 21.44 9.49
C GLY A 430 5.68 20.28 8.52
N LYS A 431 4.68 19.39 8.62
CA LYS A 431 4.49 18.28 7.69
C LYS A 431 3.35 18.59 6.71
N THR A 432 3.63 18.48 5.43
CA THR A 432 2.60 18.54 4.38
C THR A 432 1.95 17.18 4.26
N VAL A 433 0.63 17.14 4.45
CA VAL A 433 -0.21 15.94 4.24
C VAL A 433 -1.44 16.38 3.48
N ARG A 434 -1.55 16.05 2.19
CA ARG A 434 -2.71 16.43 1.36
C ARG A 434 -2.84 15.60 0.10
N ARG A 435 -4.04 15.53 -0.45
CA ARG A 435 -4.27 15.07 -1.84
C ARG A 435 -4.15 16.27 -2.77
N THR A 436 -3.51 16.06 -3.91
CA THR A 436 -3.21 17.13 -4.86
C THR A 436 -3.56 16.69 -6.27
N ALA A 437 -4.37 17.49 -6.95
CA ALA A 437 -4.60 17.37 -8.38
C ALA A 437 -3.65 18.34 -9.09
N ALA A 438 -2.89 17.84 -10.04
CA ALA A 438 -1.91 18.60 -10.79
C ALA A 438 -1.98 18.24 -12.28
N ARG A 439 -1.26 19.00 -13.09
CA ARG A 439 -1.06 18.73 -14.51
C ARG A 439 0.38 19.03 -14.84
N PHE A 440 1.04 18.13 -15.55
CA PHE A 440 2.35 18.40 -16.10
C PHE A 440 2.28 19.52 -17.11
N GLY A 441 3.19 20.49 -16.97
CA GLY A 441 3.40 21.55 -17.93
C GLY A 441 4.24 21.08 -19.12
N ASP A 442 5.20 21.91 -19.52
CA ASP A 442 6.13 21.59 -20.61
C ASP A 442 7.24 20.67 -20.11
N VAL A 443 7.20 19.41 -20.51
CA VAL A 443 8.11 18.34 -20.14
C VAL A 443 9.01 17.99 -21.33
N ALA A 444 10.32 17.93 -21.11
CA ALA A 444 11.30 17.69 -22.18
C ALA A 444 11.93 16.30 -22.12
N GLY A 445 12.70 15.98 -23.19
CA GLY A 445 13.51 14.77 -23.28
C GLY A 445 12.70 13.49 -23.22
N PRO A 446 13.24 12.41 -22.64
CA PRO A 446 12.58 11.11 -22.62
C PRO A 446 11.28 11.06 -21.78
N TRP A 447 10.97 12.11 -21.01
CA TRP A 447 9.74 12.26 -20.24
C TRP A 447 8.66 13.08 -20.97
N ALA A 448 8.92 13.54 -22.19
CA ALA A 448 8.02 14.44 -22.94
C ALA A 448 6.58 13.92 -23.10
N ALA A 449 6.39 12.60 -23.06
CA ALA A 449 5.05 12.00 -23.10
C ALA A 449 4.15 12.43 -21.93
N LEU A 450 4.72 12.93 -20.83
CA LEU A 450 3.96 13.44 -19.69
C LEU A 450 3.43 14.86 -19.90
N ALA A 451 3.89 15.60 -20.94
CA ALA A 451 3.46 16.99 -21.16
C ALA A 451 1.92 17.08 -21.28
N GLY A 452 1.32 17.95 -20.46
CA GLY A 452 -0.13 18.15 -20.43
C GLY A 452 -0.94 17.05 -19.75
N VAL A 453 -0.31 15.96 -19.29
CA VAL A 453 -1.00 14.83 -18.61
C VAL A 453 -1.48 15.29 -17.23
N PRO A 454 -2.77 15.08 -16.89
CA PRO A 454 -3.24 15.32 -15.53
C PRO A 454 -2.74 14.21 -14.59
N LEU A 455 -2.56 14.57 -13.32
CA LEU A 455 -2.15 13.65 -12.26
C LEU A 455 -2.92 13.96 -11.00
N ILE A 456 -3.48 12.94 -10.37
CA ILE A 456 -4.00 13.02 -9.01
C ILE A 456 -3.08 12.18 -8.13
N GLY A 457 -2.44 12.83 -7.17
CA GLY A 457 -1.52 12.20 -6.25
C GLY A 457 -1.74 12.67 -4.81
N TYR A 458 -0.77 12.39 -3.96
CA TYR A 458 -0.76 12.86 -2.59
C TYR A 458 0.65 13.22 -2.14
N GLU A 459 0.73 14.13 -1.19
CA GLU A 459 1.97 14.62 -0.59
C GLU A 459 2.05 14.23 0.87
N ILE A 460 3.17 13.65 1.28
CA ILE A 460 3.51 13.36 2.69
C ILE A 460 4.99 13.69 2.88
N HIS A 461 5.33 14.93 3.20
CA HIS A 461 6.71 15.35 3.39
C HIS A 461 6.86 16.55 4.33
N SER A 462 8.06 16.73 4.90
CA SER A 462 8.44 17.92 5.68
C SER A 462 9.47 18.80 4.95
N GLY A 463 10.05 18.30 3.85
CA GLY A 463 11.01 19.06 3.05
C GLY A 463 10.35 20.09 2.17
N GLN A 464 11.01 21.25 2.04
CA GLN A 464 10.70 22.31 1.10
C GLN A 464 11.85 22.42 0.10
N THR A 465 11.57 22.24 -1.18
CA THR A 465 12.58 22.23 -2.24
C THR A 465 12.49 23.47 -3.09
N ALA A 466 13.64 24.08 -3.35
CA ALA A 466 13.77 25.29 -4.17
C ALA A 466 15.02 25.25 -5.04
N GLN A 467 15.04 26.08 -6.08
CA GLN A 467 16.23 26.32 -6.93
C GLN A 467 17.43 26.76 -6.08
N HIS A 468 18.58 26.10 -6.26
CA HIS A 468 19.82 26.52 -5.60
C HIS A 468 20.32 27.85 -6.15
N PRO A 469 20.44 28.93 -5.33
CA PRO A 469 20.75 30.26 -5.84
C PRO A 469 22.10 30.35 -6.57
N ALA A 470 23.14 29.68 -6.05
CA ALA A 470 24.46 29.70 -6.68
C ALA A 470 24.51 28.91 -7.99
N MET A 471 23.66 27.91 -8.18
CA MET A 471 23.53 27.19 -9.44
C MET A 471 22.78 28.06 -10.47
N ALA A 472 21.68 28.69 -10.05
CA ALA A 472 20.97 29.65 -10.89
C ALA A 472 21.87 30.80 -11.40
N ALA A 473 22.75 31.32 -10.53
CA ALA A 473 23.72 32.36 -10.90
C ALA A 473 24.74 31.90 -11.97
N LYS A 474 24.95 30.58 -12.09
CA LYS A 474 25.79 29.96 -13.14
C LYS A 474 24.99 29.56 -14.39
N GLY A 475 23.69 29.83 -14.42
CA GLY A 475 22.81 29.46 -15.51
C GLY A 475 22.29 28.03 -15.44
N ASP A 476 22.58 27.29 -14.37
CA ASP A 476 22.06 25.97 -14.15
C ASP A 476 20.73 26.08 -13.39
N VAL A 477 19.63 25.96 -14.13
CA VAL A 477 18.27 26.18 -13.63
C VAL A 477 17.43 24.96 -13.92
N ALA A 478 16.79 24.39 -12.88
CA ALA A 478 15.82 23.32 -13.05
C ALA A 478 14.58 23.84 -13.77
N ARG A 479 14.07 23.06 -14.72
CA ARG A 479 12.78 23.33 -15.35
C ARG A 479 11.68 22.87 -14.40
N GLU A 480 10.85 23.79 -13.96
CA GLU A 480 9.67 23.47 -13.18
C GLU A 480 8.58 22.94 -14.12
N VAL A 481 8.22 21.65 -13.98
CA VAL A 481 7.23 20.99 -14.85
C VAL A 481 5.87 20.83 -14.19
N ILE A 482 5.81 20.91 -12.86
CA ILE A 482 4.59 21.16 -12.08
C ILE A 482 4.97 22.20 -11.02
N PRO A 483 4.30 23.36 -10.97
CA PRO A 483 4.68 24.46 -10.07
C PRO A 483 4.78 24.00 -8.60
N GLY A 484 5.95 24.19 -7.98
CA GLY A 484 6.25 23.81 -6.60
C GLY A 484 6.31 22.31 -6.31
N LEU A 485 6.07 21.43 -7.30
CA LEU A 485 5.89 20.00 -7.09
C LEU A 485 6.79 19.10 -7.93
N ALA A 486 7.20 19.53 -9.12
CA ALA A 486 8.03 18.69 -9.98
C ALA A 486 9.02 19.50 -10.84
N TRP A 487 10.23 18.98 -10.97
CA TRP A 487 11.34 19.63 -11.68
C TRP A 487 12.10 18.65 -12.56
N GLN A 488 12.64 19.17 -13.67
CA GLN A 488 13.57 18.46 -14.53
C GLN A 488 14.94 19.15 -14.56
N ASN A 489 16.00 18.37 -14.80
CA ASN A 489 17.31 18.93 -15.14
C ASN A 489 17.30 19.57 -16.56
N PRO A 490 18.30 20.41 -16.92
CA PRO A 490 18.36 21.01 -18.25
C PRO A 490 18.38 20.02 -19.41
N ALA A 491 18.97 18.83 -19.22
CA ALA A 491 18.99 17.75 -20.23
C ALA A 491 17.63 17.04 -20.40
N GLY A 492 16.70 17.20 -19.46
CA GLY A 492 15.35 16.64 -19.52
C GLY A 492 15.25 15.15 -19.20
N ASN A 493 16.33 14.47 -18.79
CA ASN A 493 16.31 13.04 -18.50
C ASN A 493 16.18 12.71 -17.00
N VAL A 494 16.41 13.66 -16.11
CA VAL A 494 16.20 13.55 -14.67
C VAL A 494 14.94 14.31 -14.30
N LEU A 495 13.97 13.61 -13.71
CA LEU A 495 12.69 14.15 -13.24
C LEU A 495 12.56 13.87 -11.74
N GLY A 496 12.24 14.89 -10.97
CA GLY A 496 11.94 14.77 -9.55
C GLY A 496 10.57 15.35 -9.23
N LEU A 497 9.78 14.67 -8.40
CA LEU A 497 8.47 15.17 -7.98
C LEU A 497 8.15 14.79 -6.53
N TYR A 498 7.33 15.64 -5.87
CA TYR A 498 6.83 15.37 -4.53
C TYR A 498 5.64 14.41 -4.48
N LEU A 499 4.86 14.36 -5.57
CA LEU A 499 3.62 13.60 -5.60
C LEU A 499 3.89 12.09 -5.63
N HIS A 500 3.34 11.39 -4.65
CA HIS A 500 3.16 9.95 -4.66
C HIS A 500 1.95 9.54 -5.50
N GLY A 501 1.92 8.28 -5.95
CA GLY A 501 0.82 7.74 -6.75
C GLY A 501 0.96 7.97 -8.25
N LEU A 502 2.13 8.39 -8.75
CA LEU A 502 2.37 8.64 -10.17
C LEU A 502 1.94 7.46 -11.07
N PHE A 503 2.29 6.23 -10.67
CA PHE A 503 1.99 5.02 -11.44
C PHE A 503 0.61 4.44 -11.17
N GLU A 504 -0.18 5.04 -10.29
CA GLU A 504 -1.57 4.66 -10.03
C GLU A 504 -2.52 5.38 -11.00
N ASP A 505 -2.06 6.45 -11.63
CA ASP A 505 -2.85 7.21 -12.59
C ASP A 505 -2.83 6.55 -13.98
N ALA A 506 -4.00 6.18 -14.49
CA ALA A 506 -4.13 5.50 -15.77
C ALA A 506 -3.67 6.36 -16.95
N ALA A 507 -3.82 7.69 -16.88
CA ALA A 507 -3.38 8.61 -17.94
C ALA A 507 -1.85 8.67 -17.98
N VAL A 508 -1.19 8.64 -16.81
CA VAL A 508 0.28 8.58 -16.70
C VAL A 508 0.82 7.27 -17.25
N LEU A 509 0.23 6.12 -16.84
CA LEU A 509 0.65 4.80 -17.35
C LEU A 509 0.47 4.71 -18.87
N HIS A 510 -0.66 5.21 -19.39
CA HIS A 510 -0.90 5.24 -20.83
C HIS A 510 0.10 6.13 -21.57
N ALA A 511 0.41 7.32 -21.03
CA ALA A 511 1.37 8.23 -21.64
C ALA A 511 2.79 7.64 -21.68
N LEU A 512 3.22 6.96 -20.61
CA LEU A 512 4.57 6.43 -20.47
C LEU A 512 4.79 5.10 -21.21
N PHE A 513 3.78 4.24 -21.27
CA PHE A 513 3.93 2.85 -21.74
C PHE A 513 2.97 2.48 -22.88
N GLY A 514 2.02 3.35 -23.26
CA GLY A 514 1.02 3.05 -24.30
C GLY A 514 0.05 1.92 -23.94
N ALA A 515 0.13 1.39 -22.72
CA ALA A 515 -0.61 0.21 -22.28
C ALA A 515 -1.75 0.57 -21.31
N ARG A 516 -2.81 -0.23 -21.32
CA ARG A 516 -3.84 -0.22 -20.28
C ARG A 516 -3.48 -1.28 -19.24
N ALA A 517 -3.24 -0.84 -18.00
CA ALA A 517 -3.11 -1.74 -16.87
C ALA A 517 -4.52 -2.12 -16.34
N PRO A 518 -4.70 -3.32 -15.76
CA PRO A 518 -5.93 -3.66 -15.04
C PRO A 518 -6.21 -2.65 -13.94
N THR A 519 -7.47 -2.29 -13.76
CA THR A 519 -7.88 -1.39 -12.69
C THR A 519 -7.79 -2.09 -11.32
N LEU A 520 -7.70 -1.31 -10.24
CA LEU A 520 -7.79 -1.87 -8.88
C LEU A 520 -9.13 -2.58 -8.65
N ASP A 521 -10.22 -2.10 -9.25
CA ASP A 521 -11.52 -2.77 -9.18
C ASP A 521 -11.50 -4.16 -9.80
N ASP A 522 -10.84 -4.34 -10.95
CA ASP A 522 -10.65 -5.66 -11.56
C ASP A 522 -9.82 -6.59 -10.66
N VAL A 523 -8.82 -6.02 -9.99
CA VAL A 523 -8.00 -6.77 -9.02
C VAL A 523 -8.86 -7.23 -7.84
N PHE A 524 -9.62 -6.31 -7.23
CA PHE A 524 -10.46 -6.63 -6.06
C PHE A 524 -11.54 -7.67 -6.39
N ASP A 525 -12.19 -7.57 -7.56
CA ASP A 525 -13.21 -8.53 -7.97
C ASP A 525 -12.62 -9.93 -8.18
N ARG A 526 -11.41 -10.03 -8.75
CA ARG A 526 -10.71 -11.32 -8.87
C ARG A 526 -10.34 -11.91 -7.51
N LEU A 527 -9.87 -11.07 -6.57
CA LEU A 527 -9.57 -11.52 -5.20
C LEU A 527 -10.83 -12.08 -4.52
N ALA A 528 -11.93 -11.35 -4.60
CA ALA A 528 -13.21 -11.76 -4.03
C ALA A 528 -13.75 -13.06 -4.66
N GLY A 529 -13.63 -13.20 -5.98
CA GLY A 529 -14.00 -14.41 -6.70
C GLY A 529 -13.15 -15.63 -6.28
N THR A 530 -11.82 -15.46 -6.20
CA THR A 530 -10.91 -16.51 -5.73
C THR A 530 -11.22 -16.94 -4.29
N LEU A 531 -11.47 -15.95 -3.41
CA LEU A 531 -11.84 -16.23 -2.02
C LEU A 531 -13.15 -17.02 -1.94
N ALA A 532 -14.18 -16.58 -2.64
CA ALA A 532 -15.49 -17.22 -2.63
C ALA A 532 -15.46 -18.68 -3.11
N GLN A 533 -14.61 -18.97 -4.09
CA GLN A 533 -14.41 -20.34 -4.59
C GLN A 533 -13.62 -21.23 -3.62
N ALA A 534 -12.73 -20.64 -2.81
CA ALA A 534 -11.87 -21.37 -1.88
C ALA A 534 -12.55 -21.72 -0.56
N PHE A 535 -13.62 -21.00 -0.19
CA PHE A 535 -14.36 -21.24 1.04
C PHE A 535 -15.45 -22.30 0.87
N GLU A 536 -15.67 -23.06 1.92
CA GLU A 536 -16.82 -23.99 2.00
C GLU A 536 -18.13 -23.24 1.72
N PRO A 537 -19.07 -23.87 0.99
CA PRO A 537 -20.36 -23.25 0.66
C PRO A 537 -21.09 -22.72 1.92
N GLY A 538 -21.51 -21.47 1.88
CA GLY A 538 -22.22 -20.80 2.98
C GLY A 538 -21.34 -20.32 4.14
N ALA A 539 -20.06 -20.68 4.19
CA ALA A 539 -19.18 -20.30 5.30
C ALA A 539 -19.02 -18.76 5.41
N LEU A 540 -18.81 -18.07 4.28
CA LEU A 540 -18.69 -16.61 4.26
C LEU A 540 -19.99 -15.91 4.72
N THR A 541 -21.14 -16.41 4.30
CA THR A 541 -22.46 -15.90 4.76
C THR A 541 -22.66 -16.14 6.24
N ALA A 542 -22.25 -17.31 6.76
CA ALA A 542 -22.36 -17.63 8.18
C ALA A 542 -21.50 -16.70 9.07
N LEU A 543 -20.38 -16.14 8.56
CA LEU A 543 -19.55 -15.20 9.30
C LEU A 543 -20.26 -13.87 9.59
N VAL A 544 -21.23 -13.47 8.76
CA VAL A 544 -21.97 -12.20 8.91
C VAL A 544 -23.46 -12.41 9.21
N ALA A 545 -23.89 -13.64 9.36
CA ALA A 545 -25.28 -13.95 9.75
C ALA A 545 -25.64 -13.32 11.12
N PRO A 546 -26.92 -13.00 11.37
CA PRO A 546 -27.41 -12.45 12.63
C PRO A 546 -27.03 -13.23 13.88
#